data_e750929a72b5c9c487b12f54a01103be
#
_entry.id   e750929a72b5c9c487b12f54a01103be
#
_cell.length_a   1.000
_cell.length_b   1.000
_cell.length_c   1.000
_cell.angle_alpha   90.00
_cell.angle_beta   90.00
_cell.angle_gamma   90.00
#
_symmetry.space_group_name_H-M   'P 1'
#
loop_
_entity.id
_entity.type
_entity.pdbx_description
1 polymer ?
#
loop_
_entity_poly.entity_id
_entity_poly.type
_entity_poly.pdbx_seq_one_letter_code
_entity_poly.pdbx_strand_id
1 'polypeptide(L)'
;MIIKTNFKDLFILKNKSFKDKRGYFKELIKEKKIKKKLPFTVMSYSKKNVIRGLHIQTKKPQGKFISVLKGKVYDVAIDLRKNSKTFCKVFSCILSE
;
A
#
# COMPACT_ATOMS: atom_id res chain seq x y z
N MET A 1 -3.12 13.42 -0.84
CA MET A 1 -3.07 13.43 -2.31
C MET A 1 -3.04 12.00 -2.82
N ILE A 2 -3.87 11.70 -3.80
CA ILE A 2 -3.90 10.37 -4.44
C ILE A 2 -3.16 10.46 -5.77
N ILE A 3 -2.16 9.60 -5.95
CA ILE A 3 -1.38 9.50 -7.20
C ILE A 3 -1.82 8.24 -7.91
N LYS A 4 -2.30 8.39 -9.14
CA LYS A 4 -2.62 7.26 -10.01
C LYS A 4 -1.33 6.64 -10.55
N THR A 5 -1.30 5.33 -10.65
CA THR A 5 -0.23 4.61 -11.35
C THR A 5 -0.70 4.19 -12.75
N ASN A 6 0.20 3.58 -13.52
CA ASN A 6 -0.17 3.00 -14.82
C ASN A 6 -1.04 1.74 -14.69
N PHE A 7 -1.16 1.20 -13.47
CA PHE A 7 -1.98 0.02 -13.20
C PHE A 7 -3.36 0.45 -12.76
N LYS A 8 -4.38 -0.10 -13.40
CA LYS A 8 -5.77 0.12 -12.99
C LYS A 8 -5.96 -0.33 -11.54
N ASP A 9 -6.60 0.52 -10.72
CA ASP A 9 -6.92 0.26 -9.32
C ASP A 9 -5.70 0.14 -8.37
N LEU A 10 -4.52 0.58 -8.82
CA LEU A 10 -3.34 0.71 -7.98
C LEU A 10 -2.99 2.19 -7.80
N PHE A 11 -2.98 2.64 -6.55
CA PHE A 11 -2.79 4.05 -6.20
C PHE A 11 -1.73 4.20 -5.12
N ILE A 12 -1.05 5.33 -5.14
CA ILE A 12 -0.18 5.77 -4.04
C ILE A 12 -0.89 6.93 -3.32
N LEU A 13 -1.02 6.82 -2.01
CA LEU A 13 -1.55 7.90 -1.19
C LEU A 13 -0.42 8.59 -0.45
N LYS A 14 -0.29 9.90 -0.66
CA LYS A 14 0.58 10.74 0.15
C LYS A 14 -0.27 11.43 1.22
N ASN A 15 0.00 11.11 2.47
CA ASN A 15 -0.67 11.69 3.61
C ASN A 15 0.10 12.88 4.16
N LYS A 16 -0.63 13.81 4.76
CA LYS A 16 -0.03 14.96 5.43
C LYS A 16 0.60 14.52 6.74
N SER A 17 1.77 15.07 7.02
CA SER A 17 2.45 14.96 8.30
C SER A 17 2.68 16.36 8.86
N PHE A 18 2.34 16.57 10.11
CA PHE A 18 2.47 17.85 10.82
C PHE A 18 3.53 17.67 11.89
N LYS A 19 4.63 18.39 11.75
CA LYS A 19 5.77 18.33 12.68
C LYS A 19 5.76 19.53 13.62
N ASP A 20 6.09 19.29 14.88
CA ASP A 20 6.33 20.32 15.89
C ASP A 20 7.46 19.90 16.85
N LYS A 21 7.66 20.65 17.94
CA LYS A 21 8.71 20.35 18.93
C LYS A 21 8.53 19.00 19.66
N ARG A 22 7.33 18.44 19.66
CA ARG A 22 7.00 17.16 20.33
C ARG A 22 7.22 15.95 19.42
N GLY A 23 7.34 16.16 18.10
CA GLY A 23 7.43 15.09 17.11
C GLY A 23 6.56 15.36 15.90
N TYR A 24 5.74 14.40 15.49
CA TYR A 24 4.84 14.59 14.35
C TYR A 24 3.49 13.90 14.57
N PHE A 25 2.49 14.46 13.91
CA PHE A 25 1.17 13.86 13.74
C PHE A 25 0.95 13.56 12.26
N LYS A 26 0.50 12.35 11.95
CA LYS A 26 0.29 11.90 10.56
C LYS A 26 -1.06 11.21 10.42
N GLU A 27 -1.85 11.63 9.43
CA GLU A 27 -3.03 10.87 9.04
C GLU A 27 -2.59 9.57 8.34
N LEU A 28 -3.01 8.42 8.86
CA LEU A 28 -2.67 7.13 8.25
C LEU A 28 -3.68 6.77 7.17
N ILE A 29 -4.96 6.94 7.43
CA ILE A 29 -6.01 6.59 6.50
C ILE A 29 -7.23 7.49 6.66
N LYS A 30 -7.87 7.76 5.54
CA LYS A 30 -9.15 8.44 5.46
C LYS A 30 -10.05 7.65 4.48
N GLU A 31 -10.99 6.86 4.97
CA GLU A 31 -11.87 6.02 4.15
C GLU A 31 -12.58 6.82 3.05
N LYS A 32 -12.99 8.04 3.36
CA LYS A 32 -13.61 8.94 2.39
C LYS A 32 -12.72 9.19 1.16
N LYS A 33 -11.40 9.18 1.32
CA LYS A 33 -10.46 9.37 0.21
C LYS A 33 -10.32 8.14 -0.67
N ILE A 34 -10.35 6.96 -0.07
CA ILE A 34 -10.18 5.71 -0.81
C ILE A 34 -11.49 5.16 -1.36
N LYS A 35 -12.63 5.66 -0.89
CA LYS A 35 -13.98 5.22 -1.30
C LYS A 35 -14.19 3.70 -1.18
N LYS A 36 -13.53 3.07 -0.23
CA LYS A 36 -13.58 1.63 0.06
C LYS A 36 -13.68 1.41 1.55
N LYS A 37 -14.43 0.40 1.95
CA LYS A 37 -14.49 -0.05 3.33
C LYS A 37 -13.23 -0.87 3.66
N LEU A 38 -12.72 -0.69 4.88
CA LEU A 38 -11.62 -1.47 5.42
C LEU A 38 -12.13 -2.22 6.65
N PRO A 39 -12.68 -3.43 6.47
CA PRO A 39 -13.40 -4.13 7.54
C PRO A 39 -12.49 -4.57 8.69
N PHE A 40 -11.21 -4.73 8.47
CA PHE A 40 -10.25 -5.00 9.56
C PHE A 40 -8.86 -4.48 9.22
N THR A 41 -8.08 -4.24 10.25
CA THR A 41 -6.70 -3.77 10.15
C THR A 41 -5.79 -4.69 10.93
N VAL A 42 -4.67 -5.05 10.33
CA VAL A 42 -3.64 -5.88 10.95
C VAL A 42 -2.29 -5.17 10.85
N MET A 43 -1.40 -5.47 11.77
CA MET A 43 -0.02 -4.99 11.75
C MET A 43 0.93 -6.17 11.73
N SER A 44 1.97 -6.08 10.92
CA SER A 44 3.08 -7.03 10.94
C SER A 44 4.40 -6.32 11.21
N TYR A 45 5.32 -7.02 11.81
CA TYR A 45 6.70 -6.59 12.02
C TYR A 45 7.64 -7.51 11.27
N SER A 46 8.57 -6.94 10.54
CA SER A 46 9.63 -7.69 9.85
C SER A 46 11.00 -7.16 10.24
N LYS A 47 11.90 -8.06 10.58
CA LYS A 47 13.32 -7.73 10.79
C LYS A 47 13.94 -7.30 9.45
N LYS A 48 15.10 -6.64 9.52
CA LYS A 48 15.87 -6.29 8.35
C LYS A 48 16.16 -7.51 7.46
N ASN A 49 16.13 -7.34 6.14
CA ASN A 49 16.40 -8.36 5.14
C ASN A 49 15.38 -9.51 5.07
N VAL A 50 14.19 -9.33 5.65
CA VAL A 50 13.10 -10.29 5.49
C VAL A 50 12.32 -10.00 4.21
N ILE A 51 12.06 -11.04 3.44
CA ILE A 51 11.18 -11.03 2.26
C ILE A 51 9.90 -11.77 2.63
N ARG A 52 8.75 -11.17 2.32
CA ARG A 52 7.44 -11.81 2.42
C ARG A 52 6.76 -11.79 1.07
N GLY A 53 6.33 -12.93 0.61
CA GLY A 53 5.58 -13.05 -0.64
C GLY A 53 6.43 -13.56 -1.79
N LEU A 54 5.98 -13.37 -3.01
CA LEU A 54 4.71 -12.72 -3.36
C LEU A 54 3.51 -13.56 -2.91
N HIS A 55 2.38 -12.88 -2.62
CA HIS A 55 1.16 -13.55 -2.19
C HIS A 55 0.01 -13.22 -3.14
N ILE A 56 -0.82 -14.21 -3.41
CA ILE A 56 -2.07 -14.04 -4.16
C ILE A 56 -3.22 -14.73 -3.45
N GLN A 57 -4.37 -14.10 -3.46
CA GLN A 57 -5.62 -14.68 -3.00
C GLN A 57 -6.53 -14.91 -4.20
N THR A 58 -6.71 -16.19 -4.59
CA THR A 58 -7.49 -16.58 -5.77
C THR A 58 -8.98 -16.66 -5.49
N LYS A 59 -9.36 -17.02 -4.27
CA LYS A 59 -10.77 -17.03 -3.81
C LYS A 59 -11.05 -15.75 -3.03
N LYS A 60 -12.13 -15.03 -3.40
CA LYS A 60 -12.54 -13.77 -2.77
C LYS A 60 -11.36 -12.78 -2.69
N PRO A 61 -10.80 -12.33 -3.82
CA PRO A 61 -9.67 -11.41 -3.82
C PRO A 61 -10.01 -10.14 -3.05
N GLN A 62 -9.05 -9.66 -2.27
CA GLN A 62 -9.20 -8.49 -1.41
C GLN A 62 -8.36 -7.33 -1.92
N GLY A 63 -8.91 -6.13 -1.85
CA GLY A 63 -8.11 -4.91 -1.89
C GLY A 63 -7.28 -4.78 -0.62
N LYS A 64 -6.09 -4.20 -0.74
CA LYS A 64 -5.18 -3.96 0.38
C LYS A 64 -4.77 -2.50 0.43
N PHE A 65 -4.81 -1.93 1.61
CA PHE A 65 -4.20 -0.66 1.93
C PHE A 65 -2.98 -0.90 2.80
N ILE A 66 -1.82 -0.50 2.32
CA ILE A 66 -0.53 -0.75 2.99
C ILE A 66 0.04 0.58 3.45
N SER A 67 0.40 0.65 4.73
CA SER A 67 1.04 1.81 5.32
C SER A 67 2.22 1.36 6.17
N VAL A 68 3.36 2.02 6.02
CA VAL A 68 4.55 1.77 6.85
C VAL A 68 4.52 2.72 8.04
N LEU A 69 4.49 2.14 9.24
CA LEU A 69 4.48 2.91 10.49
C LEU A 69 5.87 3.30 10.96
N LYS A 70 6.86 2.46 10.68
CA LYS A 70 8.26 2.69 11.05
C LYS A 70 9.19 2.02 10.04
N GLY A 71 10.21 2.75 9.60
CA GLY A 71 11.22 2.23 8.68
C GLY A 71 10.83 2.36 7.22
N LYS A 72 11.31 1.43 6.40
CA LYS A 72 11.09 1.40 4.95
C LYS A 72 10.83 -0.02 4.47
N VAL A 73 9.95 -0.15 3.48
CA VAL A 73 9.64 -1.41 2.79
C VAL A 73 9.74 -1.21 1.30
N TYR A 74 10.34 -2.14 0.59
CA TYR A 74 10.26 -2.22 -0.86
C TYR A 74 9.04 -3.06 -1.22
N ASP A 75 8.02 -2.42 -1.72
CA ASP A 75 6.75 -3.05 -2.06
C ASP A 75 6.67 -3.36 -3.55
N VAL A 76 6.23 -4.57 -3.89
CA VAL A 76 6.15 -5.08 -5.25
C VAL A 76 4.75 -5.61 -5.51
N ALA A 77 4.14 -5.19 -6.60
CA ALA A 77 2.87 -5.69 -7.08
C ALA A 77 2.98 -6.17 -8.53
N ILE A 78 2.40 -7.33 -8.81
CA ILE A 78 2.31 -7.90 -10.16
C ILE A 78 0.84 -7.95 -10.54
N ASP A 79 0.52 -7.46 -11.73
CA ASP A 79 -0.83 -7.55 -12.27
C ASP A 79 -1.07 -8.92 -12.90
N LEU A 80 -1.91 -9.73 -12.25
CA LEU A 80 -2.28 -11.07 -12.73
C LEU A 80 -3.68 -11.13 -13.36
N ARG A 81 -4.29 -9.98 -13.63
CA ARG A 81 -5.60 -9.90 -14.30
C ARG A 81 -5.42 -10.11 -15.80
N LYS A 82 -5.89 -11.23 -16.32
CA LYS A 82 -5.66 -11.68 -17.71
C LYS A 82 -6.06 -10.66 -18.77
N ASN A 83 -7.13 -9.90 -18.55
CA ASN A 83 -7.63 -8.91 -19.51
C ASN A 83 -7.12 -7.48 -19.24
N SER A 84 -6.18 -7.32 -18.35
CA SER A 84 -5.60 -6.02 -18.04
C SER A 84 -4.54 -5.63 -19.06
N LYS A 85 -4.47 -4.33 -19.39
CA LYS A 85 -3.39 -3.77 -20.22
C LYS A 85 -2.00 -3.92 -19.61
N THR A 86 -1.94 -4.13 -18.30
CA THR A 86 -0.70 -4.31 -17.53
C THR A 86 -0.52 -5.75 -17.05
N PHE A 87 -1.19 -6.70 -17.67
CA PHE A 87 -1.05 -8.12 -17.33
C PHE A 87 0.41 -8.55 -17.30
N CYS A 88 0.81 -9.24 -16.23
CA CYS A 88 2.18 -9.69 -15.94
C CYS A 88 3.23 -8.59 -15.77
N LYS A 89 2.84 -7.33 -15.79
CA LYS A 89 3.76 -6.23 -15.48
C LYS A 89 3.93 -6.07 -13.98
N VAL A 90 5.10 -5.58 -13.59
CA VAL A 90 5.51 -5.37 -12.21
C VAL A 90 5.50 -3.87 -11.90
N PHE A 91 4.90 -3.52 -10.79
CA PHE A 91 5.01 -2.21 -10.17
C PHE A 91 5.80 -2.34 -8.87
N SER A 92 6.67 -1.40 -8.59
CA SER A 92 7.39 -1.38 -7.33
C SER A 92 7.58 0.05 -6.82
N CYS A 93 7.61 0.19 -5.50
CA CYS A 93 7.91 1.47 -4.87
C CYS A 93 8.49 1.25 -3.46
N ILE A 94 9.14 2.26 -2.94
CA ILE A 94 9.54 2.29 -1.53
C ILE A 94 8.45 3.00 -0.75
N LEU A 95 7.92 2.29 0.26
CA LEU A 95 7.02 2.84 1.26
C LEU A 95 7.82 3.15 2.52
N SER A 96 7.58 4.30 3.14
CA SER A 96 8.23 4.71 4.38
C SER A 96 7.27 5.41 5.32
N GLU A 97 7.68 5.55 6.57
CA GLU A 97 7.02 6.39 7.57
C GLU A 97 6.96 7.87 7.19
#